data_8df34a0b3c615538924cbe6e8f195fef
#
_entry.id   8df34a0b3c615538924cbe6e8f195fef
#
_cell.length_a   1.000
_cell.length_b   1.000
_cell.length_c   1.000
_cell.angle_alpha   90.00
_cell.angle_beta   90.00
_cell.angle_gamma   90.00
#
_symmetry.space_group_name_H-M   'P 1'
#
loop_
_entity.id
_entity.type
_entity.pdbx_description
1 polymer ?
#
loop_
_entity_poly.entity_id
_entity_poly.type
_entity_poly.pdbx_seq_one_letter_code
_entity_poly.pdbx_strand_id
1 'polypeptide(L)'
;MSFISLILDIKLFIIVLLTGISTSSGYIINNFYDSEKDKINRPKRFILGNLISERHQLKIYFILCLITFIVSFFISIKAVLFYSFYMFSIWLYSYRIKRLYWISNFFSTALAVYPFFGVTLYFGAFSYDVILYAFFLFILLFIRDLVKDLQNFRGDWSQQYRTLPIVYGVLKTKLLASFFTLISFILIVELLKIPLGNMRFYFISSIFFVSVWTIFLWTASKQKEYLWVHISLKFWILTGVFSITLIN
;
A
#
# COMPACT_ATOMS: atom_id res chain seq x y z
N MET A 1 19.68 -8.23 19.24
CA MET A 1 20.42 -8.53 18.00
C MET A 1 21.18 -7.27 17.62
N SER A 2 22.48 -7.32 17.32
CA SER A 2 23.21 -6.11 16.93
C SER A 2 22.83 -5.69 15.50
N PHE A 3 22.95 -4.40 15.16
CA PHE A 3 22.66 -3.89 13.81
C PHE A 3 23.49 -4.63 12.73
N ILE A 4 24.74 -4.97 13.05
CA ILE A 4 25.62 -5.72 12.16
C ILE A 4 25.09 -7.15 11.90
N SER A 5 24.59 -7.83 12.93
CA SER A 5 24.02 -9.19 12.76
C SER A 5 22.73 -9.21 11.93
N LEU A 6 21.97 -8.11 11.93
CA LEU A 6 20.79 -7.95 11.06
C LEU A 6 21.18 -7.79 9.58
N ILE A 7 22.22 -6.99 9.30
CA ILE A 7 22.71 -6.78 7.91
C ILE A 7 23.32 -8.06 7.35
N LEU A 8 23.94 -8.88 8.18
CA LEU A 8 24.59 -10.15 7.78
C LEU A 8 23.61 -11.33 7.73
N ASP A 9 22.34 -11.14 8.07
CA ASP A 9 21.34 -12.20 8.00
C ASP A 9 20.89 -12.46 6.55
N ILE A 10 21.50 -13.45 5.93
CA ILE A 10 21.24 -13.84 4.53
C ILE A 10 19.75 -14.19 4.33
N LYS A 11 19.10 -14.85 5.31
CA LYS A 11 17.67 -15.19 5.19
C LYS A 11 16.78 -13.96 5.20
N LEU A 12 17.07 -12.98 6.06
CA LEU A 12 16.38 -11.71 6.08
C LEU A 12 16.56 -10.98 4.75
N PHE A 13 17.79 -10.93 4.23
CA PHE A 13 18.07 -10.33 2.93
C PHE A 13 17.24 -10.96 1.81
N ILE A 14 17.19 -12.32 1.77
CA ILE A 14 16.38 -13.03 0.79
C ILE A 14 14.89 -12.72 0.97
N ILE A 15 14.36 -12.64 2.20
CA ILE A 15 12.96 -12.26 2.47
C ILE A 15 12.65 -10.88 1.90
N VAL A 16 13.52 -9.89 2.15
CA VAL A 16 13.34 -8.53 1.62
C VAL A 16 13.36 -8.54 0.09
N LEU A 17 14.29 -9.28 -0.51
CA LEU A 17 14.42 -9.40 -1.95
C LEU A 17 13.19 -10.08 -2.59
N LEU A 18 12.72 -11.18 -2.01
CA LEU A 18 11.49 -11.87 -2.45
C LEU A 18 10.25 -11.00 -2.31
N THR A 19 10.18 -10.19 -1.27
CA THR A 19 9.11 -9.20 -1.10
C THR A 19 9.14 -8.17 -2.23
N GLY A 20 10.31 -7.65 -2.59
CA GLY A 20 10.50 -6.77 -3.73
C GLY A 20 10.09 -7.42 -5.06
N ILE A 21 10.51 -8.66 -5.30
CA ILE A 21 10.14 -9.43 -6.51
C ILE A 21 8.63 -9.66 -6.57
N SER A 22 8.01 -10.10 -5.48
CA SER A 22 6.56 -10.34 -5.40
C SER A 22 5.77 -9.06 -5.63
N THR A 23 6.19 -7.94 -5.04
CA THR A 23 5.56 -6.64 -5.25
C THR A 23 5.72 -6.17 -6.71
N SER A 24 6.90 -6.36 -7.30
CA SER A 24 7.16 -6.04 -8.71
C SER A 24 6.29 -6.86 -9.66
N SER A 25 6.13 -8.16 -9.39
CA SER A 25 5.20 -9.01 -10.14
C SER A 25 3.76 -8.50 -10.03
N GLY A 26 3.39 -8.00 -8.85
CA GLY A 26 2.10 -7.35 -8.61
C GLY A 26 1.88 -6.10 -9.46
N TYR A 27 2.90 -5.25 -9.62
CA TYR A 27 2.80 -4.09 -10.51
C TYR A 27 2.62 -4.50 -11.98
N ILE A 28 3.30 -5.57 -12.43
CA ILE A 28 3.19 -6.07 -13.80
C ILE A 28 1.79 -6.59 -14.08
N ILE A 29 1.27 -7.47 -13.24
CA ILE A 29 -0.07 -8.03 -13.45
C ILE A 29 -1.17 -6.97 -13.29
N ASN A 30 -0.99 -6.00 -12.39
CA ASN A 30 -1.92 -4.89 -12.26
C ASN A 30 -1.89 -3.99 -13.50
N ASN A 31 -0.71 -3.68 -14.06
CA ASN A 31 -0.58 -2.91 -15.29
C ASN A 31 -1.24 -3.61 -16.48
N PHE A 32 -1.07 -4.93 -16.60
CA PHE A 32 -1.73 -5.73 -17.63
C PHE A 32 -3.26 -5.58 -17.58
N TYR A 33 -3.87 -5.72 -16.39
CA TYR A 33 -5.33 -5.59 -16.24
C TYR A 33 -5.84 -4.14 -16.24
N ASP A 34 -5.01 -3.13 -15.97
CA ASP A 34 -5.39 -1.71 -15.93
C ASP A 34 -5.08 -0.97 -17.24
N SER A 35 -4.54 -1.63 -18.26
CA SER A 35 -4.07 -1.00 -19.51
C SER A 35 -5.10 -0.02 -20.10
N GLU A 36 -6.34 -0.43 -20.33
CA GLU A 36 -7.39 0.43 -20.90
C GLU A 36 -7.80 1.59 -19.98
N LYS A 37 -7.81 1.37 -18.66
CA LYS A 37 -8.11 2.38 -17.65
C LYS A 37 -7.00 3.44 -17.58
N ASP A 38 -5.74 3.01 -17.60
CA ASP A 38 -4.59 3.90 -17.53
C ASP A 38 -4.43 4.75 -18.80
N LYS A 39 -4.93 4.29 -19.96
CA LYS A 39 -5.03 5.08 -21.19
C LYS A 39 -5.81 6.37 -20.98
N ILE A 40 -6.86 6.36 -20.17
CA ILE A 40 -7.70 7.51 -19.87
C ILE A 40 -7.14 8.32 -18.69
N ASN A 41 -6.83 7.66 -17.57
CA ASN A 41 -6.44 8.32 -16.34
C ASN A 41 -4.99 8.78 -16.33
N ARG A 42 -4.08 8.05 -17.00
CA ARG A 42 -2.63 8.21 -16.94
C ARG A 42 -1.95 7.90 -18.28
N PRO A 43 -2.21 8.68 -19.34
CA PRO A 43 -1.74 8.34 -20.69
C PRO A 43 -0.21 8.17 -20.78
N LYS A 44 0.57 8.95 -20.05
CA LYS A 44 2.04 8.79 -20.01
C LYS A 44 2.45 7.43 -19.40
N ARG A 45 1.77 7.00 -18.33
CA ARG A 45 2.03 5.70 -17.72
C ARG A 45 1.59 4.55 -18.63
N PHE A 46 0.49 4.70 -19.34
CA PHE A 46 0.02 3.74 -20.33
C PHE A 46 1.09 3.51 -21.43
N ILE A 47 1.64 4.60 -22.00
CA ILE A 47 2.69 4.50 -23.00
C ILE A 47 3.92 3.77 -22.45
N LEU A 48 4.41 4.14 -21.27
CA LEU A 48 5.58 3.52 -20.63
C LEU A 48 5.32 2.05 -20.28
N GLY A 49 4.14 1.74 -19.75
CA GLY A 49 3.77 0.38 -19.36
C GLY A 49 3.61 -0.58 -20.54
N ASN A 50 3.21 -0.05 -21.71
CA ASN A 50 2.99 -0.84 -22.93
C ASN A 50 4.19 -0.82 -23.91
N LEU A 51 5.36 -0.34 -23.50
CA LEU A 51 6.61 -0.57 -24.22
C LEU A 51 6.94 -2.07 -24.33
N ILE A 52 6.44 -2.87 -23.38
CA ILE A 52 6.56 -4.33 -23.36
C ILE A 52 5.19 -4.92 -23.74
N SER A 53 5.18 -5.81 -24.75
CA SER A 53 3.93 -6.44 -25.19
C SER A 53 3.26 -7.24 -24.05
N GLU A 54 1.94 -7.33 -24.08
CA GLU A 54 1.14 -8.05 -23.07
C GLU A 54 1.61 -9.50 -22.85
N ARG A 55 2.00 -10.19 -23.92
CA ARG A 55 2.56 -11.55 -23.83
C ARG A 55 3.87 -11.60 -23.03
N HIS A 56 4.73 -10.60 -23.21
CA HIS A 56 5.97 -10.52 -22.44
C HIS A 56 5.73 -10.11 -20.99
N GLN A 57 4.76 -9.20 -20.72
CA GLN A 57 4.35 -8.86 -19.36
C GLN A 57 3.89 -10.11 -18.60
N LEU A 58 3.03 -10.94 -19.19
CA LEU A 58 2.58 -12.19 -18.58
C LEU A 58 3.72 -13.19 -18.39
N LYS A 59 4.63 -13.33 -19.36
CA LYS A 59 5.82 -14.21 -19.20
C LYS A 59 6.68 -13.75 -18.02
N ILE A 60 6.99 -12.46 -17.93
CA ILE A 60 7.79 -11.91 -16.82
C ILE A 60 7.07 -12.14 -15.50
N TYR A 61 5.76 -11.89 -15.44
CA TYR A 61 4.95 -12.16 -14.24
C TYR A 61 5.10 -13.61 -13.77
N PHE A 62 4.89 -14.59 -14.66
CA PHE A 62 4.99 -16.00 -14.31
C PHE A 62 6.41 -16.41 -13.90
N ILE A 63 7.46 -15.88 -14.56
CA ILE A 63 8.85 -16.12 -14.18
C ILE A 63 9.12 -15.59 -12.77
N LEU A 64 8.70 -14.38 -12.44
CA LEU A 64 8.89 -13.80 -11.11
C LEU A 64 8.12 -14.59 -10.03
N CYS A 65 6.90 -15.06 -10.33
CA CYS A 65 6.15 -15.93 -9.44
C CYS A 65 6.88 -17.26 -9.20
N LEU A 66 7.41 -17.87 -10.25
CA LEU A 66 8.15 -19.11 -10.15
C LEU A 66 9.44 -18.96 -9.34
N ILE A 67 10.21 -17.90 -9.60
CA ILE A 67 11.42 -17.58 -8.83
C ILE A 67 11.07 -17.40 -7.36
N THR A 68 10.04 -16.62 -7.04
CA THR A 68 9.62 -16.39 -5.66
C THR A 68 9.21 -17.71 -4.99
N PHE A 69 8.45 -18.54 -5.68
CA PHE A 69 8.01 -19.84 -5.16
C PHE A 69 9.21 -20.75 -4.88
N ILE A 70 10.12 -20.94 -5.84
CA ILE A 70 11.30 -21.80 -5.68
C ILE A 70 12.21 -21.29 -4.57
N VAL A 71 12.55 -20.00 -4.57
CA VAL A 71 13.50 -19.45 -3.58
C VAL A 71 12.92 -19.46 -2.17
N SER A 72 11.61 -19.33 -2.01
CA SER A 72 10.96 -19.39 -0.69
C SER A 72 11.12 -20.76 -0.01
N PHE A 73 11.29 -21.87 -0.76
CA PHE A 73 11.60 -23.19 -0.20
C PHE A 73 12.92 -23.24 0.56
N PHE A 74 13.91 -22.46 0.11
CA PHE A 74 15.23 -22.41 0.78
C PHE A 74 15.19 -21.62 2.10
N ILE A 75 14.10 -20.88 2.35
CA ILE A 75 13.89 -20.17 3.62
C ILE A 75 13.15 -21.06 4.61
N SER A 76 11.90 -21.42 4.29
CA SER A 76 11.06 -22.28 5.10
C SER A 76 9.72 -22.56 4.40
N ILE A 77 9.02 -23.61 4.85
CA ILE A 77 7.65 -23.90 4.38
C ILE A 77 6.68 -22.75 4.72
N LYS A 78 6.90 -22.02 5.84
CA LYS A 78 6.11 -20.83 6.20
C LYS A 78 6.29 -19.71 5.16
N ALA A 79 7.52 -19.51 4.66
CA ALA A 79 7.79 -18.54 3.60
C ALA A 79 7.11 -18.94 2.28
N VAL A 80 7.10 -20.23 1.92
CA VAL A 80 6.37 -20.72 0.74
C VAL A 80 4.89 -20.40 0.83
N LEU A 81 4.25 -20.72 1.95
CA LEU A 81 2.83 -20.44 2.16
C LEU A 81 2.55 -18.94 2.13
N PHE A 82 3.41 -18.15 2.79
CA PHE A 82 3.29 -16.69 2.83
C PHE A 82 3.33 -16.06 1.44
N TYR A 83 4.37 -16.35 0.65
CA TYR A 83 4.53 -15.75 -0.68
C TYR A 83 3.52 -16.29 -1.69
N SER A 84 3.16 -17.59 -1.62
CA SER A 84 2.13 -18.15 -2.48
C SER A 84 0.78 -17.50 -2.26
N PHE A 85 0.39 -17.32 -0.99
CA PHE A 85 -0.85 -16.61 -0.65
C PHE A 85 -0.80 -15.13 -1.08
N TYR A 86 0.33 -14.46 -0.89
CA TYR A 86 0.51 -13.05 -1.29
C TYR A 86 0.37 -12.87 -2.79
N MET A 87 1.10 -13.66 -3.59
CA MET A 87 1.04 -13.57 -5.06
C MET A 87 -0.35 -13.92 -5.61
N PHE A 88 -1.00 -14.96 -5.07
CA PHE A 88 -2.38 -15.28 -5.40
C PHE A 88 -3.33 -14.13 -5.09
N SER A 89 -3.19 -13.53 -3.92
CA SER A 89 -4.02 -12.39 -3.49
C SER A 89 -3.83 -11.15 -4.36
N ILE A 90 -2.60 -10.86 -4.79
CA ILE A 90 -2.29 -9.77 -5.72
C ILE A 90 -2.94 -10.02 -7.09
N TRP A 91 -2.83 -11.26 -7.59
CA TRP A 91 -3.47 -11.64 -8.86
C TRP A 91 -5.00 -11.51 -8.77
N LEU A 92 -5.61 -12.08 -7.73
CA LEU A 92 -7.06 -12.03 -7.51
C LEU A 92 -7.56 -10.58 -7.37
N TYR A 93 -6.81 -9.73 -6.66
CA TYR A 93 -7.08 -8.30 -6.59
C TYR A 93 -7.06 -7.66 -7.98
N SER A 94 -6.00 -7.87 -8.75
CA SER A 94 -5.82 -7.29 -10.08
C SER A 94 -6.87 -7.78 -11.08
N TYR A 95 -7.24 -9.05 -11.00
CA TYR A 95 -8.22 -9.67 -11.89
C TYR A 95 -9.66 -9.21 -11.61
N ARG A 96 -10.08 -9.23 -10.34
CA ARG A 96 -11.52 -9.07 -10.01
C ARG A 96 -11.80 -8.06 -8.91
N ILE A 97 -11.11 -8.12 -7.76
CA ILE A 97 -11.48 -7.39 -6.55
C ILE A 97 -11.40 -5.89 -6.75
N LYS A 98 -10.45 -5.38 -7.51
CA LYS A 98 -10.26 -3.94 -7.76
C LYS A 98 -11.46 -3.23 -8.41
N ARG A 99 -12.40 -3.98 -8.95
CA ARG A 99 -13.64 -3.45 -9.57
C ARG A 99 -14.78 -3.32 -8.58
N LEU A 100 -14.62 -3.85 -7.38
CA LEU A 100 -15.63 -3.87 -6.34
C LEU A 100 -15.45 -2.67 -5.39
N TYR A 101 -16.52 -2.02 -5.00
CA TYR A 101 -16.62 -0.83 -4.12
C TYR A 101 -15.48 -0.67 -3.09
N TRP A 102 -15.88 -0.52 -1.81
CA TRP A 102 -15.00 -0.40 -0.66
C TRP A 102 -14.14 -1.65 -0.39
N ILE A 103 -14.56 -2.83 -0.86
CA ILE A 103 -13.78 -4.08 -0.77
C ILE A 103 -12.43 -3.92 -1.48
N SER A 104 -12.41 -3.22 -2.63
CA SER A 104 -11.16 -2.97 -3.36
C SER A 104 -10.16 -2.16 -2.56
N ASN A 105 -10.61 -1.10 -1.87
CA ASN A 105 -9.74 -0.25 -1.05
C ASN A 105 -9.22 -1.00 0.17
N PHE A 106 -10.09 -1.78 0.85
CA PHE A 106 -9.68 -2.61 1.96
C PHE A 106 -8.63 -3.64 1.53
N PHE A 107 -8.88 -4.35 0.43
CA PHE A 107 -8.00 -5.42 -0.06
C PHE A 107 -6.66 -4.87 -0.57
N SER A 108 -6.65 -3.75 -1.31
CA SER A 108 -5.41 -3.12 -1.78
C SER A 108 -4.56 -2.64 -0.61
N THR A 109 -5.19 -2.08 0.42
CA THR A 109 -4.51 -1.65 1.64
C THR A 109 -3.94 -2.83 2.42
N ALA A 110 -4.72 -3.91 2.58
CA ALA A 110 -4.25 -5.14 3.22
C ALA A 110 -3.04 -5.72 2.49
N LEU A 111 -3.07 -5.77 1.15
CA LEU A 111 -1.94 -6.21 0.34
C LEU A 111 -0.71 -5.30 0.47
N ALA A 112 -0.90 -3.99 0.65
CA ALA A 112 0.21 -3.06 0.85
C ALA A 112 0.88 -3.19 2.23
N VAL A 113 0.11 -3.58 3.26
CA VAL A 113 0.63 -3.84 4.62
C VAL A 113 1.16 -5.27 4.78
N TYR A 114 0.71 -6.20 3.95
CA TYR A 114 1.04 -7.63 4.05
C TYR A 114 2.54 -7.92 4.14
N PRO A 115 3.43 -7.28 3.32
CA PRO A 115 4.88 -7.49 3.42
C PRO A 115 5.49 -7.18 4.79
N PHE A 116 4.92 -6.22 5.53
CA PHE A 116 5.34 -5.90 6.89
C PHE A 116 5.26 -7.13 7.80
N PHE A 117 4.19 -7.93 7.66
CA PHE A 117 4.01 -9.14 8.44
C PHE A 117 4.97 -10.28 8.04
N GLY A 118 5.57 -10.25 6.85
CA GLY A 118 6.61 -11.20 6.46
C GLY A 118 7.85 -11.11 7.34
N VAL A 119 8.32 -9.89 7.60
CA VAL A 119 9.45 -9.64 8.51
C VAL A 119 9.07 -9.94 9.95
N THR A 120 7.87 -9.54 10.38
CA THR A 120 7.35 -9.83 11.72
C THR A 120 7.25 -11.33 11.99
N LEU A 121 6.81 -12.09 10.99
CA LEU A 121 6.72 -13.56 11.05
C LEU A 121 8.09 -14.22 11.15
N TYR A 122 9.07 -13.68 10.44
CA TYR A 122 10.45 -14.18 10.47
C TYR A 122 11.08 -14.07 11.86
N PHE A 123 10.89 -12.91 12.51
CA PHE A 123 11.42 -12.66 13.86
C PHE A 123 10.52 -13.20 14.98
N GLY A 124 9.30 -13.67 14.68
CA GLY A 124 8.31 -14.02 15.70
C GLY A 124 7.86 -12.84 16.58
N ALA A 125 8.06 -11.62 16.10
CA ALA A 125 7.88 -10.38 16.87
C ALA A 125 6.45 -9.83 16.75
N PHE A 126 5.45 -10.57 17.25
CA PHE A 126 4.07 -10.11 17.32
C PHE A 126 3.79 -9.49 18.69
N SER A 127 4.16 -8.22 18.85
CA SER A 127 3.80 -7.43 20.04
C SER A 127 2.60 -6.52 19.77
N TYR A 128 1.98 -6.02 20.83
CA TYR A 128 0.91 -5.02 20.73
C TYR A 128 1.36 -3.79 19.95
N ASP A 129 2.58 -3.33 20.19
CA ASP A 129 3.16 -2.15 19.54
C ASP A 129 3.27 -2.34 18.02
N VAL A 130 3.77 -3.50 17.58
CA VAL A 130 3.91 -3.85 16.16
C VAL A 130 2.54 -3.90 15.48
N ILE A 131 1.53 -4.46 16.13
CA ILE A 131 0.16 -4.50 15.62
C ILE A 131 -0.41 -3.08 15.51
N LEU A 132 -0.16 -2.23 16.49
CA LEU A 132 -0.64 -0.84 16.50
C LEU A 132 0.01 -0.03 15.37
N TYR A 133 1.31 -0.20 15.11
CA TYR A 133 2.00 0.39 13.96
C TYR A 133 1.42 -0.09 12.63
N ALA A 134 1.19 -1.39 12.49
CA ALA A 134 0.60 -1.97 11.28
C ALA A 134 -0.80 -1.41 11.03
N PHE A 135 -1.60 -1.24 12.09
CA PHE A 135 -2.94 -0.71 11.99
C PHE A 135 -2.94 0.79 11.64
N PHE A 136 -2.04 1.58 12.22
CA PHE A 136 -1.85 2.99 11.83
C PHE A 136 -1.45 3.12 10.37
N LEU A 137 -0.48 2.32 9.92
CA LEU A 137 -0.07 2.28 8.50
C LEU A 137 -1.24 1.88 7.59
N PHE A 138 -2.03 0.88 8.00
CA PHE A 138 -3.22 0.45 7.28
C PHE A 138 -4.22 1.61 7.11
N ILE A 139 -4.53 2.35 8.17
CA ILE A 139 -5.47 3.48 8.12
C ILE A 139 -4.97 4.57 7.16
N LEU A 140 -3.70 4.96 7.22
CA LEU A 140 -3.14 5.97 6.31
C LEU A 140 -3.17 5.51 4.85
N LEU A 141 -2.85 4.25 4.58
CA LEU A 141 -2.90 3.67 3.24
C LEU A 141 -4.34 3.57 2.73
N PHE A 142 -5.29 3.25 3.60
CA PHE A 142 -6.70 3.20 3.25
C PHE A 142 -7.25 4.59 2.86
N ILE A 143 -6.95 5.62 3.66
CA ILE A 143 -7.27 7.02 3.33
C ILE A 143 -6.65 7.41 1.99
N ARG A 144 -5.40 7.08 1.76
CA ARG A 144 -4.70 7.33 0.48
C ARG A 144 -5.42 6.69 -0.70
N ASP A 145 -5.90 5.46 -0.55
CA ASP A 145 -6.59 4.74 -1.63
C ASP A 145 -7.97 5.35 -1.92
N LEU A 146 -8.69 5.85 -0.90
CA LEU A 146 -9.92 6.61 -1.10
C LEU A 146 -9.68 7.89 -1.94
N VAL A 147 -8.61 8.62 -1.65
CA VAL A 147 -8.24 9.83 -2.42
C VAL A 147 -7.78 9.48 -3.83
N LYS A 148 -7.10 8.36 -4.01
CA LYS A 148 -6.73 7.85 -5.33
C LYS A 148 -7.96 7.55 -6.19
N ASP A 149 -9.04 7.05 -5.59
CA ASP A 149 -10.29 6.82 -6.31
C ASP A 149 -10.96 8.15 -6.72
N LEU A 150 -10.94 9.17 -5.86
CA LEU A 150 -11.37 10.53 -6.21
C LEU A 150 -10.56 11.10 -7.38
N GLN A 151 -9.24 10.90 -7.39
CA GLN A 151 -8.35 11.31 -8.47
C GLN A 151 -8.67 10.58 -9.79
N ASN A 152 -9.01 9.29 -9.73
CA ASN A 152 -9.21 8.43 -10.89
C ASN A 152 -10.66 8.40 -11.39
N PHE A 153 -11.56 9.19 -10.81
CA PHE A 153 -13.00 9.16 -11.04
C PHE A 153 -13.41 9.03 -12.52
N ARG A 154 -12.78 9.82 -13.41
CA ARG A 154 -13.14 9.83 -14.85
C ARG A 154 -12.86 8.50 -15.54
N GLY A 155 -11.69 7.90 -15.33
CA GLY A 155 -11.35 6.61 -15.93
C GLY A 155 -12.10 5.44 -15.30
N ASP A 156 -12.35 5.52 -13.98
CA ASP A 156 -13.15 4.51 -13.30
C ASP A 156 -14.60 4.50 -13.82
N TRP A 157 -15.19 5.69 -14.03
CA TRP A 157 -16.50 5.85 -14.64
C TRP A 157 -16.55 5.25 -16.05
N SER A 158 -15.58 5.59 -16.93
CA SER A 158 -15.56 5.13 -18.31
C SER A 158 -15.40 3.62 -18.46
N GLN A 159 -14.72 2.97 -17.50
CA GLN A 159 -14.49 1.53 -17.46
C GLN A 159 -15.51 0.78 -16.58
N GLN A 160 -16.56 1.45 -16.16
CA GLN A 160 -17.64 0.89 -15.33
C GLN A 160 -17.13 0.27 -14.00
N TYR A 161 -16.01 0.79 -13.45
CA TYR A 161 -15.54 0.39 -12.14
C TYR A 161 -16.48 0.96 -11.08
N ARG A 162 -16.87 0.12 -10.14
CA ARG A 162 -17.76 0.51 -9.06
C ARG A 162 -16.93 0.95 -7.83
N THR A 163 -16.18 2.07 -7.98
CA THR A 163 -15.44 2.65 -6.84
C THR A 163 -16.35 3.49 -5.95
N LEU A 164 -15.90 3.76 -4.72
CA LEU A 164 -16.69 4.53 -3.74
C LEU A 164 -17.21 5.86 -4.28
N PRO A 165 -16.38 6.73 -4.91
CA PRO A 165 -16.89 8.00 -5.42
C PRO A 165 -17.90 7.84 -6.57
N ILE A 166 -17.85 6.74 -7.34
CA ILE A 166 -18.81 6.46 -8.40
C ILE A 166 -20.16 6.03 -7.83
N VAL A 167 -20.14 5.16 -6.82
CA VAL A 167 -21.38 4.58 -6.27
C VAL A 167 -22.06 5.52 -5.26
N TYR A 168 -21.30 6.17 -4.40
CA TYR A 168 -21.81 6.97 -3.29
C TYR A 168 -21.58 8.47 -3.46
N GLY A 169 -20.83 8.87 -4.47
CA GLY A 169 -20.50 10.27 -4.74
C GLY A 169 -19.26 10.77 -4.00
N VAL A 170 -18.74 11.89 -4.50
CA VAL A 170 -17.51 12.53 -4.01
C VAL A 170 -17.64 12.93 -2.54
N LEU A 171 -18.78 13.51 -2.13
CA LEU A 171 -19.00 14.00 -0.77
C LEU A 171 -18.90 12.88 0.27
N LYS A 172 -19.60 11.75 0.04
CA LYS A 172 -19.58 10.61 0.97
C LYS A 172 -18.19 9.98 1.06
N THR A 173 -17.45 9.96 -0.05
CA THR A 173 -16.06 9.47 -0.05
C THR A 173 -15.14 10.37 0.77
N LYS A 174 -15.29 11.71 0.69
CA LYS A 174 -14.55 12.66 1.54
C LYS A 174 -14.92 12.51 3.02
N LEU A 175 -16.20 12.33 3.34
CA LEU A 175 -16.67 12.10 4.70
C LEU A 175 -16.06 10.81 5.28
N LEU A 176 -16.04 9.73 4.47
CA LEU A 176 -15.42 8.47 4.89
C LEU A 176 -13.90 8.63 5.13
N ALA A 177 -13.20 9.32 4.24
CA ALA A 177 -11.78 9.63 4.42
C ALA A 177 -11.55 10.43 5.71
N SER A 178 -12.38 11.45 6.00
CA SER A 178 -12.30 12.24 7.23
C SER A 178 -12.61 11.40 8.48
N PHE A 179 -13.53 10.45 8.41
CA PHE A 179 -13.80 9.51 9.50
C PHE A 179 -12.57 8.66 9.82
N PHE A 180 -11.91 8.10 8.81
CA PHE A 180 -10.66 7.35 9.02
C PHE A 180 -9.51 8.25 9.50
N THR A 181 -9.50 9.54 9.12
CA THR A 181 -8.58 10.53 9.68
C THR A 181 -8.79 10.68 11.20
N LEU A 182 -10.02 10.72 11.69
CA LEU A 182 -10.29 10.73 13.14
C LEU A 182 -9.77 9.46 13.83
N ILE A 183 -9.94 8.30 13.19
CA ILE A 183 -9.36 7.05 13.71
C ILE A 183 -7.83 7.16 13.78
N SER A 184 -7.17 7.76 12.77
CA SER A 184 -5.72 7.93 12.82
C SER A 184 -5.26 8.80 13.99
N PHE A 185 -6.02 9.83 14.41
CA PHE A 185 -5.71 10.61 15.61
C PHE A 185 -5.78 9.76 16.89
N ILE A 186 -6.80 8.91 17.01
CA ILE A 186 -6.91 7.99 18.16
C ILE A 186 -5.69 7.07 18.22
N LEU A 187 -5.29 6.51 17.07
CA LEU A 187 -4.11 5.65 16.98
C LEU A 187 -2.81 6.40 17.31
N ILE A 188 -2.66 7.66 16.89
CA ILE A 188 -1.49 8.47 17.25
C ILE A 188 -1.43 8.66 18.77
N VAL A 189 -2.56 8.94 19.43
CA VAL A 189 -2.59 9.09 20.90
C VAL A 189 -2.17 7.78 21.59
N GLU A 190 -2.64 6.62 21.11
CA GLU A 190 -2.23 5.33 21.65
C GLU A 190 -0.74 5.06 21.40
N LEU A 191 -0.24 5.35 20.20
CA LEU A 191 1.17 5.20 19.86
C LEU A 191 2.08 6.09 20.73
N LEU A 192 1.66 7.30 21.08
CA LEU A 192 2.44 8.21 21.92
C LEU A 192 2.59 7.73 23.39
N LYS A 193 1.82 6.72 23.82
CA LYS A 193 1.95 6.08 25.15
C LYS A 193 3.08 5.05 25.19
N ILE A 194 3.58 4.61 24.02
CA ILE A 194 4.65 3.62 23.88
C ILE A 194 6.01 4.33 23.93
N PRO A 195 7.09 3.68 24.40
CA PRO A 195 8.43 4.25 24.35
C PRO A 195 8.96 4.30 22.91
N LEU A 196 8.81 5.45 22.26
CA LEU A 196 9.07 5.66 20.84
C LEU A 196 10.44 6.25 20.52
N GLY A 197 11.23 6.57 21.52
CA GLY A 197 12.45 7.35 21.29
C GLY A 197 12.16 8.64 20.50
N ASN A 198 13.01 8.97 19.54
CA ASN A 198 12.84 10.15 18.69
C ASN A 198 11.73 10.02 17.64
N MET A 199 11.21 8.82 17.37
CA MET A 199 10.09 8.63 16.47
C MET A 199 8.80 9.34 16.98
N ARG A 200 8.71 9.65 18.28
CA ARG A 200 7.60 10.44 18.84
C ARG A 200 7.37 11.77 18.10
N PHE A 201 8.43 12.41 17.59
CA PHE A 201 8.30 13.66 16.82
C PHE A 201 7.54 13.46 15.51
N TYR A 202 7.70 12.31 14.86
CA TYR A 202 6.90 11.97 13.69
C TYR A 202 5.40 11.89 14.04
N PHE A 203 5.03 11.26 15.14
CA PHE A 203 3.61 11.16 15.52
C PHE A 203 3.02 12.49 15.97
N ILE A 204 3.76 13.31 16.70
CA ILE A 204 3.33 14.66 17.06
C ILE A 204 3.11 15.51 15.80
N SER A 205 4.07 15.51 14.87
CA SER A 205 3.96 16.26 13.62
C SER A 205 2.88 15.66 12.69
N SER A 206 2.55 14.38 12.82
CA SER A 206 1.45 13.74 12.09
C SER A 206 0.10 14.33 12.47
N ILE A 207 -0.12 14.75 13.71
CA ILE A 207 -1.35 15.42 14.13
C ILE A 207 -1.54 16.69 13.30
N PHE A 208 -0.51 17.52 13.21
CA PHE A 208 -0.54 18.75 12.44
C PHE A 208 -0.71 18.48 10.93
N PHE A 209 0.14 17.58 10.40
CA PHE A 209 0.09 17.24 8.98
C PHE A 209 -1.29 16.74 8.56
N VAL A 210 -1.86 15.77 9.28
CA VAL A 210 -3.15 15.15 8.94
C VAL A 210 -4.31 16.14 9.07
N SER A 211 -4.24 17.10 10.02
CA SER A 211 -5.21 18.17 10.16
C SER A 211 -5.22 19.10 8.94
N VAL A 212 -4.05 19.60 8.55
CA VAL A 212 -3.89 20.47 7.37
C VAL A 212 -4.25 19.70 6.09
N TRP A 213 -3.82 18.45 5.98
CA TRP A 213 -4.13 17.58 4.86
C TRP A 213 -5.65 17.39 4.67
N THR A 214 -6.40 17.25 5.77
CA THR A 214 -7.86 17.13 5.72
C THR A 214 -8.51 18.39 5.15
N ILE A 215 -8.01 19.57 5.50
CA ILE A 215 -8.49 20.86 4.92
C ILE A 215 -8.26 20.86 3.40
N PHE A 216 -7.06 20.46 2.94
CA PHE A 216 -6.76 20.34 1.51
C PHE A 216 -7.65 19.31 0.79
N LEU A 217 -7.99 18.21 1.43
CA LEU A 217 -8.94 17.23 0.87
C LEU A 217 -10.32 17.87 0.64
N TRP A 218 -10.80 18.69 1.58
CA TRP A 218 -12.12 19.31 1.45
C TRP A 218 -12.15 20.42 0.39
N THR A 219 -11.09 21.18 0.21
CA THR A 219 -10.98 22.22 -0.82
C THR A 219 -10.75 21.64 -2.22
N ALA A 220 -10.18 20.44 -2.33
CA ALA A 220 -9.91 19.78 -3.61
C ALA A 220 -11.21 19.48 -4.37
N SER A 221 -11.23 19.82 -5.66
CA SER A 221 -12.35 19.56 -6.58
C SER A 221 -11.90 19.01 -7.94
N LYS A 222 -10.66 19.30 -8.36
CA LYS A 222 -10.10 18.92 -9.65
C LYS A 222 -9.18 17.71 -9.50
N GLN A 223 -9.02 16.94 -10.58
CA GLN A 223 -8.14 15.77 -10.63
C GLN A 223 -6.70 16.08 -10.19
N LYS A 224 -6.15 17.24 -10.60
CA LYS A 224 -4.80 17.67 -10.21
C LYS A 224 -4.69 17.95 -8.71
N GLU A 225 -5.73 18.50 -8.09
CA GLU A 225 -5.76 18.79 -6.66
C GLU A 225 -5.78 17.48 -5.85
N TYR A 226 -6.64 16.51 -6.23
CA TYR A 226 -6.61 15.17 -5.63
C TYR A 226 -5.27 14.45 -5.83
N LEU A 227 -4.58 14.68 -6.96
CA LEU A 227 -3.24 14.17 -7.18
C LEU A 227 -2.26 14.70 -6.12
N TRP A 228 -2.28 16.00 -5.83
CA TRP A 228 -1.41 16.60 -4.81
C TRP A 228 -1.74 16.09 -3.40
N VAL A 229 -3.03 15.99 -3.06
CA VAL A 229 -3.49 15.41 -1.79
C VAL A 229 -3.02 13.96 -1.66
N HIS A 230 -3.09 13.17 -2.71
CA HIS A 230 -2.61 11.79 -2.75
C HIS A 230 -1.08 11.70 -2.60
N ILE A 231 -0.32 12.53 -3.32
CA ILE A 231 1.15 12.51 -3.29
C ILE A 231 1.67 12.98 -1.92
N SER A 232 1.09 14.01 -1.33
CA SER A 232 1.51 14.51 -0.01
C SER A 232 1.34 13.45 1.07
N LEU A 233 0.22 12.72 1.08
CA LEU A 233 0.01 11.62 2.04
C LEU A 233 0.97 10.45 1.78
N LYS A 234 1.24 10.12 0.52
CA LYS A 234 2.23 9.10 0.17
C LYS A 234 3.62 9.47 0.70
N PHE A 235 4.02 10.72 0.52
CA PHE A 235 5.30 11.21 1.04
C PHE A 235 5.34 11.14 2.57
N TRP A 236 4.25 11.52 3.25
CA TRP A 236 4.17 11.43 4.71
C TRP A 236 4.27 10.00 5.24
N ILE A 237 3.61 9.05 4.59
CA ILE A 237 3.74 7.62 4.91
C ILE A 237 5.19 7.17 4.76
N LEU A 238 5.88 7.60 3.70
CA LEU A 238 7.28 7.26 3.46
C LEU A 238 8.20 7.82 4.57
N THR A 239 8.00 9.07 5.00
CA THR A 239 8.74 9.65 6.13
C THR A 239 8.51 8.86 7.42
N GLY A 240 7.29 8.34 7.63
CA GLY A 240 6.97 7.46 8.75
C GLY A 240 7.76 6.15 8.74
N VAL A 241 7.90 5.53 7.58
CA VAL A 241 8.71 4.31 7.44
C VAL A 241 10.18 4.58 7.78
N PHE A 242 10.74 5.69 7.30
CA PHE A 242 12.12 6.06 7.65
C PHE A 242 12.28 6.46 9.12
N SER A 243 11.25 7.03 9.75
CA SER A 243 11.31 7.40 11.17
C SER A 243 11.40 6.21 12.12
N ILE A 244 11.09 4.98 11.66
CA ILE A 244 11.27 3.76 12.46
C ILE A 244 12.73 3.58 12.90
N THR A 245 13.68 4.04 12.09
CA THR A 245 15.12 3.99 12.46
C THR A 245 15.49 4.89 13.65
N LEU A 246 14.57 5.77 14.07
CA LEU A 246 14.74 6.68 15.21
C LEU A 246 14.19 6.11 16.53
N ILE A 247 13.68 4.88 16.52
CA ILE A 247 13.30 4.14 17.73
C ILE A 247 14.61 3.65 18.36
N ASN A 248 15.02 4.30 19.44
CA ASN A 248 16.18 3.93 20.25
C ASN A 248 15.71 3.48 21.62
#